data_fb80551be2ac844c3daf9a7573e9a986
#
_entry.id   fb80551be2ac844c3daf9a7573e9a986
#
_cell.length_a   1.000
_cell.length_b   1.000
_cell.length_c   1.000
_cell.angle_alpha   90.00
_cell.angle_beta   90.00
_cell.angle_gamma   90.00
#
_symmetry.space_group_name_H-M   'P 1'
#
loop_
_entity.id
_entity.type
_entity.pdbx_description
1 polymer ?
#
loop_
_entity_poly.entity_id
_entity_poly.type
_entity_poly.pdbx_seq_one_letter_code
_entity_poly.pdbx_strand_id
1 'polypeptide(L)'
;MMIDRCYIEITNTCNLDCHFCPKHHRKRRQLSEEEFDLLTDRVRGKVCFLYFHLMGEPLLHPLLPQFVTMAREKGFKTVLTSNGTLLHRAMALLDTLPHKIQLSLHSHESNARGELSEYMAQVMRFSTQAAGKGTCMVLRLWNQGGMDRENEEVMRLIEKYVPKPWKERPDGFRLCDNLYLEFDRKFEWPGGGGKAASDESDGKQEESDGKLGASPSKSKQEYFCKALIKQIGVLSDGSLVPCCLDHDGDVILGNLFHQSLEEILASPRAQALVEGFRHHAATEPLCQSCESALVNKSFRGKKRK
;
A
#
# COMPACT_ATOMS: atom_id res chain seq x y z
N MET A 1 14.70 10.82 15.85
CA MET A 1 13.38 11.03 15.22
C MET A 1 12.71 9.68 15.11
N MET A 2 11.46 9.50 15.54
CA MET A 2 10.75 8.23 15.42
C MET A 2 9.95 8.21 14.11
N ILE A 3 10.19 7.21 13.27
CA ILE A 3 9.45 6.95 12.04
C ILE A 3 8.21 6.15 12.40
N ASP A 4 7.03 6.54 11.90
CA ASP A 4 5.79 5.85 12.29
C ASP A 4 5.70 4.45 11.67
N ARG A 5 6.13 4.29 10.40
CA ARG A 5 5.89 3.09 9.57
C ARG A 5 7.15 2.65 8.84
N CYS A 6 7.44 1.35 8.91
CA CYS A 6 8.40 0.68 8.04
C CYS A 6 7.68 -0.40 7.23
N TYR A 7 7.79 -0.34 5.92
CA TYR A 7 7.33 -1.38 5.00
C TYR A 7 8.49 -2.31 4.70
N ILE A 8 8.45 -3.56 5.17
CA ILE A 8 9.44 -4.59 4.83
C ILE A 8 8.78 -5.55 3.84
N GLU A 9 9.32 -5.59 2.63
CA GLU A 9 8.90 -6.51 1.59
C GLU A 9 9.45 -7.89 1.91
N ILE A 10 8.68 -8.72 2.61
CA ILE A 10 9.11 -10.09 2.95
C ILE A 10 9.16 -11.01 1.73
N THR A 11 8.39 -10.70 0.69
CA THR A 11 8.43 -11.31 -0.64
C THR A 11 7.95 -10.31 -1.68
N ASN A 12 8.56 -10.33 -2.87
CA ASN A 12 8.10 -9.57 -4.02
C ASN A 12 7.31 -10.43 -5.03
N THR A 13 7.03 -11.69 -4.69
CA THR A 13 6.22 -12.59 -5.52
C THR A 13 4.75 -12.44 -5.19
N CYS A 14 3.90 -12.33 -6.20
CA CYS A 14 2.45 -12.30 -6.07
C CYS A 14 1.81 -13.41 -6.90
N ASN A 15 0.69 -13.95 -6.45
CA ASN A 15 -0.12 -14.94 -7.16
C ASN A 15 -1.17 -14.30 -8.10
N LEU A 16 -1.32 -12.97 -8.06
CA LEU A 16 -2.22 -12.21 -8.91
C LEU A 16 -1.45 -11.30 -9.88
N ASP A 17 -2.13 -10.87 -10.92
CA ASP A 17 -1.64 -9.96 -11.96
C ASP A 17 -2.57 -8.77 -12.14
N CYS A 18 -2.87 -8.04 -11.05
CA CYS A 18 -3.79 -6.92 -11.05
C CYS A 18 -3.36 -5.84 -12.04
N HIS A 19 -4.31 -5.35 -12.86
CA HIS A 19 -4.04 -4.34 -13.89
C HIS A 19 -3.59 -2.99 -13.30
N PHE A 20 -4.01 -2.66 -12.07
CA PHE A 20 -3.64 -1.43 -11.37
C PHE A 20 -2.27 -1.52 -10.66
N CYS A 21 -1.67 -2.72 -10.56
CA CYS A 21 -0.39 -2.91 -9.92
C CYS A 21 0.76 -2.56 -10.90
N PRO A 22 1.73 -1.74 -10.49
CA PRO A 22 2.78 -1.26 -11.40
C PRO A 22 3.73 -2.37 -11.86
N LYS A 23 3.70 -3.52 -11.15
CA LYS A 23 4.70 -4.58 -11.27
C LYS A 23 6.08 -4.09 -10.83
N HIS A 24 7.09 -4.93 -10.93
CA HIS A 24 8.49 -4.58 -10.70
C HIS A 24 9.38 -5.43 -11.61
N HIS A 25 10.56 -4.92 -11.92
CA HIS A 25 11.55 -5.60 -12.77
C HIS A 25 12.62 -6.34 -11.94
N ARG A 26 12.56 -6.24 -10.62
CA ARG A 26 13.52 -6.85 -9.70
C ARG A 26 13.43 -8.36 -9.70
N LYS A 27 14.56 -9.03 -9.44
CA LYS A 27 14.62 -10.50 -9.28
C LYS A 27 13.63 -10.93 -8.17
N ARG A 28 12.86 -12.01 -8.43
CA ARG A 28 11.98 -12.60 -7.43
C ARG A 28 12.78 -13.08 -6.23
N ARG A 29 12.30 -12.73 -5.03
CA ARG A 29 12.98 -13.00 -3.78
C ARG A 29 11.98 -13.15 -2.62
N GLN A 30 12.40 -13.92 -1.61
CA GLN A 30 11.77 -13.98 -0.29
C GLN A 30 12.89 -13.83 0.76
N LEU A 31 12.58 -13.17 1.87
CA LEU A 31 13.51 -13.04 2.99
C LEU A 31 13.68 -14.39 3.69
N SER A 32 14.91 -14.68 4.13
CA SER A 32 15.14 -15.72 5.12
C SER A 32 14.75 -15.26 6.53
N GLU A 33 14.75 -16.17 7.48
CA GLU A 33 14.49 -15.85 8.90
C GLU A 33 15.58 -14.90 9.45
N GLU A 34 16.85 -15.21 9.15
CA GLU A 34 18.00 -14.41 9.59
C GLU A 34 17.98 -13.01 8.98
N GLU A 35 17.61 -12.91 7.70
CA GLU A 35 17.47 -11.61 7.03
C GLU A 35 16.36 -10.77 7.64
N PHE A 36 15.21 -11.38 7.93
CA PHE A 36 14.10 -10.69 8.58
C PHE A 36 14.47 -10.26 10.02
N ASP A 37 15.15 -11.13 10.76
CA ASP A 37 15.64 -10.85 12.10
C ASP A 37 16.59 -9.63 12.10
N LEU A 38 17.58 -9.64 11.22
CA LEU A 38 18.54 -8.54 11.03
C LEU A 38 17.81 -7.23 10.66
N LEU A 39 16.90 -7.25 9.68
CA LEU A 39 16.19 -6.03 9.26
C LEU A 39 15.35 -5.45 10.40
N THR A 40 14.66 -6.30 11.14
CA THR A 40 13.86 -5.86 12.29
C THR A 40 14.72 -5.29 13.41
N ASP A 41 15.91 -5.83 13.67
CA ASP A 41 16.86 -5.26 14.64
C ASP A 41 17.38 -3.89 14.19
N ARG A 42 17.67 -3.70 12.89
CA ARG A 42 18.11 -2.41 12.34
C ARG A 42 17.11 -1.27 12.57
N VAL A 43 15.80 -1.60 12.59
CA VAL A 43 14.71 -0.61 12.75
C VAL A 43 14.08 -0.62 14.14
N ARG A 44 14.47 -1.54 15.02
CA ARG A 44 13.94 -1.66 16.39
C ARG A 44 14.13 -0.38 17.20
N GLY A 45 13.08 0.04 17.93
CA GLY A 45 13.06 1.26 18.72
C GLY A 45 13.01 2.57 17.92
N LYS A 46 13.08 2.50 16.58
CA LYS A 46 13.03 3.66 15.65
C LYS A 46 11.73 3.73 14.88
N VAL A 47 10.99 2.61 14.81
CA VAL A 47 9.76 2.43 14.07
C VAL A 47 8.68 1.85 14.98
N CYS A 48 7.42 2.31 14.82
CA CYS A 48 6.29 1.82 15.61
C CYS A 48 5.54 0.71 14.89
N PHE A 49 5.18 0.93 13.61
CA PHE A 49 4.41 -0.01 12.81
C PHE A 49 5.27 -0.69 11.76
N LEU A 50 5.24 -2.03 11.74
CA LEU A 50 5.90 -2.86 10.73
C LEU A 50 4.86 -3.43 9.77
N TYR A 51 4.98 -3.07 8.49
CA TYR A 51 4.13 -3.56 7.40
C TYR A 51 4.88 -4.65 6.65
N PHE A 52 4.24 -5.81 6.39
CA PHE A 52 4.86 -6.97 5.75
C PHE A 52 4.77 -6.97 4.22
N HIS A 53 4.59 -5.81 3.61
CA HIS A 53 4.51 -5.68 2.17
C HIS A 53 5.11 -4.36 1.69
N LEU A 54 5.56 -4.40 0.46
CA LEU A 54 5.77 -3.28 -0.43
C LEU A 54 5.20 -3.68 -1.77
N MET A 55 5.76 -4.71 -2.39
CA MET A 55 5.17 -5.49 -3.49
C MET A 55 4.89 -6.93 -3.01
N GLY A 56 4.34 -7.77 -3.90
CA GLY A 56 4.08 -9.18 -3.63
C GLY A 56 2.82 -9.47 -2.80
N GLU A 57 2.62 -10.75 -2.47
CA GLU A 57 1.54 -11.24 -1.60
C GLU A 57 2.15 -11.92 -0.37
N PRO A 58 2.05 -11.32 0.81
CA PRO A 58 2.67 -11.85 2.02
C PRO A 58 2.23 -13.27 2.40
N LEU A 59 0.99 -13.67 2.09
CA LEU A 59 0.47 -15.02 2.36
C LEU A 59 1.15 -16.11 1.52
N LEU A 60 1.97 -15.74 0.53
CA LEU A 60 2.85 -16.69 -0.16
C LEU A 60 4.09 -17.05 0.66
N HIS A 61 4.47 -16.21 1.62
CA HIS A 61 5.65 -16.44 2.42
C HIS A 61 5.42 -17.53 3.48
N PRO A 62 6.16 -18.65 3.46
CA PRO A 62 5.91 -19.77 4.37
C PRO A 62 6.15 -19.41 5.85
N LEU A 63 7.07 -18.50 6.12
CA LEU A 63 7.45 -18.09 7.49
C LEU A 63 6.64 -16.87 7.99
N LEU A 64 5.59 -16.44 7.30
CA LEU A 64 4.82 -15.26 7.71
C LEU A 64 4.30 -15.32 9.18
N PRO A 65 3.72 -16.44 9.68
CA PRO A 65 3.31 -16.51 11.08
C PRO A 65 4.47 -16.32 12.06
N GLN A 66 5.63 -16.89 11.74
CA GLN A 66 6.85 -16.75 12.52
C GLN A 66 7.36 -15.30 12.50
N PHE A 67 7.36 -14.64 11.34
CA PHE A 67 7.74 -13.23 11.22
C PHE A 67 6.82 -12.31 12.02
N VAL A 68 5.51 -12.59 12.06
CA VAL A 68 4.57 -11.84 12.91
C VAL A 68 4.94 -11.98 14.38
N THR A 69 5.27 -13.20 14.83
CA THR A 69 5.69 -13.48 16.22
C THR A 69 6.98 -12.73 16.55
N MET A 70 8.02 -12.91 15.75
CA MET A 70 9.33 -12.24 15.92
C MET A 70 9.19 -10.71 16.00
N ALA A 71 8.41 -10.12 15.10
CA ALA A 71 8.20 -8.67 15.08
C ALA A 71 7.45 -8.19 16.35
N ARG A 72 6.46 -8.95 16.82
CA ARG A 72 5.73 -8.62 18.06
C ARG A 72 6.63 -8.72 19.31
N GLU A 73 7.45 -9.74 19.40
CA GLU A 73 8.44 -9.91 20.48
C GLU A 73 9.45 -8.78 20.52
N LYS A 74 9.81 -8.22 19.34
CA LYS A 74 10.66 -7.01 19.23
C LYS A 74 9.89 -5.71 19.51
N GLY A 75 8.59 -5.77 19.81
CA GLY A 75 7.76 -4.63 20.21
C GLY A 75 7.08 -3.87 19.08
N PHE A 76 7.07 -4.40 17.84
CA PHE A 76 6.39 -3.75 16.73
C PHE A 76 4.87 -4.00 16.73
N LYS A 77 4.11 -3.01 16.29
CA LYS A 77 2.73 -3.18 15.86
C LYS A 77 2.71 -3.65 14.41
N THR A 78 2.35 -4.90 14.18
CA THR A 78 2.42 -5.55 12.87
C THR A 78 1.18 -5.27 12.03
N VAL A 79 1.38 -5.00 10.73
CA VAL A 79 0.30 -4.75 9.77
C VAL A 79 0.49 -5.63 8.54
N LEU A 80 -0.52 -6.41 8.22
CA LEU A 80 -0.56 -7.26 7.03
C LEU A 80 -1.51 -6.65 5.99
N THR A 81 -1.09 -6.58 4.73
CA THR A 81 -1.99 -6.31 3.60
C THR A 81 -1.95 -7.50 2.65
N SER A 82 -3.11 -8.00 2.24
CA SER A 82 -3.24 -9.16 1.38
C SER A 82 -4.36 -8.97 0.35
N ASN A 83 -4.26 -9.66 -0.78
CA ASN A 83 -5.32 -9.73 -1.78
C ASN A 83 -6.47 -10.69 -1.36
N GLY A 84 -6.33 -11.40 -0.25
CA GLY A 84 -7.37 -12.26 0.34
C GLY A 84 -7.62 -13.60 -0.38
N THR A 85 -6.89 -13.92 -1.44
CA THR A 85 -7.12 -15.18 -2.19
C THR A 85 -6.51 -16.41 -1.52
N LEU A 86 -5.61 -16.21 -0.57
CA LEU A 86 -4.88 -17.29 0.12
C LEU A 86 -5.22 -17.37 1.62
N LEU A 87 -6.43 -16.96 2.01
CA LEU A 87 -6.83 -16.91 3.43
C LEU A 87 -6.85 -18.29 4.11
N HIS A 88 -6.95 -19.38 3.36
CA HIS A 88 -6.76 -20.73 3.89
C HIS A 88 -5.36 -20.91 4.51
N ARG A 89 -4.32 -20.23 3.99
CA ARG A 89 -2.97 -20.20 4.58
C ARG A 89 -2.89 -19.27 5.79
N ALA A 90 -3.74 -18.26 5.84
CA ALA A 90 -3.81 -17.30 6.95
C ALA A 90 -4.47 -17.88 8.20
N MET A 91 -5.09 -19.07 8.15
CA MET A 91 -5.68 -19.70 9.34
C MET A 91 -4.67 -19.91 10.46
N ALA A 92 -3.41 -20.22 10.13
CA ALA A 92 -2.32 -20.29 11.11
C ALA A 92 -2.03 -18.95 11.80
N LEU A 93 -2.38 -17.81 11.19
CA LEU A 93 -2.23 -16.49 11.81
C LEU A 93 -3.27 -16.21 12.89
N LEU A 94 -4.36 -16.99 12.99
CA LEU A 94 -5.37 -16.81 14.03
C LEU A 94 -4.84 -17.04 15.45
N ASP A 95 -3.69 -17.69 15.59
CA ASP A 95 -3.01 -17.89 16.87
C ASP A 95 -1.97 -16.79 17.17
N THR A 96 -1.47 -16.12 16.14
CA THR A 96 -0.47 -15.04 16.24
C THR A 96 -0.88 -13.83 15.41
N LEU A 97 -2.10 -13.35 15.60
CA LEU A 97 -2.69 -12.30 14.78
C LEU A 97 -1.86 -11.02 14.75
N PRO A 98 -1.66 -10.42 13.57
CA PRO A 98 -1.15 -9.05 13.45
C PRO A 98 -2.05 -8.05 14.18
N HIS A 99 -1.48 -6.91 14.55
CA HIS A 99 -2.24 -5.80 15.13
C HIS A 99 -3.34 -5.31 14.15
N LYS A 100 -3.04 -5.29 12.85
CA LYS A 100 -4.00 -4.90 11.80
C LYS A 100 -3.84 -5.79 10.56
N ILE A 101 -4.97 -6.19 9.97
CA ILE A 101 -5.00 -6.87 8.66
C ILE A 101 -5.87 -6.07 7.71
N GLN A 102 -5.38 -5.88 6.48
CA GLN A 102 -6.05 -5.14 5.41
C GLN A 102 -6.23 -6.07 4.22
N LEU A 103 -7.46 -6.25 3.77
CA LEU A 103 -7.77 -7.09 2.61
C LEU A 103 -8.20 -6.22 1.42
N SER A 104 -7.47 -6.33 0.32
CA SER A 104 -7.72 -5.56 -0.91
C SER A 104 -8.76 -6.27 -1.77
N LEU A 105 -10.06 -6.08 -1.47
CA LEU A 105 -11.18 -6.77 -2.15
C LEU A 105 -11.23 -6.44 -3.64
N HIS A 106 -10.90 -5.21 -4.02
CA HIS A 106 -10.83 -4.75 -5.41
C HIS A 106 -9.84 -5.54 -6.30
N SER A 107 -8.97 -6.36 -5.70
CA SER A 107 -8.08 -7.26 -6.45
C SER A 107 -8.84 -8.43 -7.08
N HIS A 108 -10.03 -8.80 -6.58
CA HIS A 108 -10.86 -9.86 -7.15
C HIS A 108 -11.33 -9.48 -8.56
N GLU A 109 -12.01 -8.35 -8.70
CA GLU A 109 -12.51 -7.85 -10.00
C GLU A 109 -11.39 -7.70 -11.04
N SER A 110 -10.22 -7.22 -10.59
CA SER A 110 -9.05 -7.04 -11.45
C SER A 110 -8.50 -8.34 -12.06
N ASN A 111 -8.79 -9.48 -11.47
CA ASN A 111 -8.25 -10.77 -11.91
C ASN A 111 -9.32 -11.75 -12.39
N ALA A 112 -10.60 -11.50 -12.10
CA ALA A 112 -11.76 -12.34 -12.47
C ALA A 112 -11.53 -13.85 -12.21
N ARG A 113 -10.93 -14.20 -11.05
CA ARG A 113 -10.59 -15.57 -10.68
C ARG A 113 -11.59 -16.14 -9.68
N GLY A 114 -12.44 -17.06 -10.16
CA GLY A 114 -13.44 -17.75 -9.35
C GLY A 114 -14.69 -16.91 -9.07
N GLU A 115 -15.60 -17.48 -8.32
CA GLU A 115 -16.88 -16.84 -7.98
C GLU A 115 -16.69 -15.84 -6.84
N LEU A 116 -17.20 -14.61 -7.02
CA LEU A 116 -17.12 -13.55 -6.01
C LEU A 116 -17.74 -14.00 -4.67
N SER A 117 -18.83 -14.75 -4.72
CA SER A 117 -19.52 -15.23 -3.51
C SER A 117 -18.66 -16.19 -2.68
N GLU A 118 -17.88 -17.06 -3.33
CA GLU A 118 -16.95 -17.99 -2.64
C GLU A 118 -15.76 -17.24 -2.04
N TYR A 119 -15.18 -16.31 -2.81
CA TYR A 119 -14.12 -15.44 -2.32
C TYR A 119 -14.59 -14.65 -1.09
N MET A 120 -15.74 -13.99 -1.17
CA MET A 120 -16.29 -13.20 -0.07
C MET A 120 -16.67 -14.06 1.15
N ALA A 121 -17.11 -15.30 0.93
CA ALA A 121 -17.36 -16.25 2.05
C ALA A 121 -16.08 -16.54 2.84
N GLN A 122 -14.94 -16.74 2.17
CA GLN A 122 -13.64 -16.93 2.83
C GLN A 122 -13.17 -15.66 3.53
N VAL A 123 -13.27 -14.50 2.85
CA VAL A 123 -12.93 -13.19 3.40
C VAL A 123 -13.72 -12.92 4.68
N MET A 124 -15.04 -13.05 4.65
CA MET A 124 -15.89 -12.71 5.79
C MET A 124 -15.71 -13.68 6.96
N ARG A 125 -15.57 -14.97 6.67
CA ARG A 125 -15.30 -15.98 7.72
C ARG A 125 -13.99 -15.69 8.45
N PHE A 126 -12.92 -15.43 7.72
CA PHE A 126 -11.64 -15.09 8.32
C PHE A 126 -11.71 -13.75 9.08
N SER A 127 -12.29 -12.72 8.45
CA SER A 127 -12.32 -11.36 9.00
C SER A 127 -13.14 -11.28 10.30
N THR A 128 -14.28 -11.96 10.38
CA THR A 128 -15.10 -11.97 11.60
C THR A 128 -14.41 -12.72 12.74
N GLN A 129 -13.69 -13.82 12.45
CA GLN A 129 -12.91 -14.54 13.45
C GLN A 129 -11.73 -13.70 13.96
N ALA A 130 -10.97 -13.08 13.07
CA ALA A 130 -9.82 -12.25 13.44
C ALA A 130 -10.26 -10.99 14.21
N ALA A 131 -11.35 -10.35 13.80
CA ALA A 131 -11.93 -9.20 14.50
C ALA A 131 -12.43 -9.58 15.90
N GLY A 132 -13.07 -10.74 16.05
CA GLY A 132 -13.51 -11.29 17.35
C GLY A 132 -12.35 -11.59 18.29
N LYS A 133 -11.15 -11.86 17.77
CA LYS A 133 -9.91 -12.02 18.54
C LYS A 133 -9.16 -10.70 18.80
N GLY A 134 -9.71 -9.55 18.39
CA GLY A 134 -9.18 -8.21 18.67
C GLY A 134 -8.29 -7.61 17.58
N THR A 135 -8.08 -8.30 16.46
CA THR A 135 -7.35 -7.73 15.31
C THR A 135 -8.19 -6.65 14.60
N CYS A 136 -7.57 -5.52 14.30
CA CYS A 136 -8.21 -4.50 13.46
C CYS A 136 -8.27 -4.99 12.00
N MET A 137 -9.44 -5.43 11.56
CA MET A 137 -9.69 -5.88 10.20
C MET A 137 -10.21 -4.74 9.32
N VAL A 138 -9.61 -4.55 8.16
CA VAL A 138 -10.02 -3.54 7.18
C VAL A 138 -10.21 -4.18 5.82
N LEU A 139 -11.43 -4.18 5.35
CA LEU A 139 -11.81 -4.54 3.99
C LEU A 139 -11.67 -3.29 3.11
N ARG A 140 -10.93 -3.35 1.99
CA ARG A 140 -10.63 -2.19 1.16
C ARG A 140 -11.23 -2.32 -0.22
N LEU A 141 -11.94 -1.27 -0.62
CA LEU A 141 -12.42 -1.02 -1.99
C LEU A 141 -11.79 0.29 -2.49
N TRP A 142 -10.50 0.24 -2.82
CA TRP A 142 -9.72 1.39 -3.30
C TRP A 142 -9.71 1.43 -4.83
N ASN A 143 -10.89 1.47 -5.42
CA ASN A 143 -11.10 1.35 -6.86
C ASN A 143 -12.13 2.35 -7.40
N GLN A 144 -12.59 3.31 -6.61
CA GLN A 144 -13.55 4.31 -7.06
C GLN A 144 -13.00 5.13 -8.23
N GLY A 145 -13.75 5.19 -9.33
CA GLY A 145 -13.32 5.79 -10.59
C GLY A 145 -12.39 4.91 -11.43
N GLY A 146 -12.35 3.61 -11.11
CA GLY A 146 -11.66 2.56 -11.85
C GLY A 146 -12.57 1.37 -12.11
N MET A 147 -12.07 0.14 -11.91
CA MET A 147 -12.91 -1.08 -11.93
C MET A 147 -13.62 -1.21 -10.58
N ASP A 148 -14.88 -0.86 -10.52
CA ASP A 148 -15.70 -0.82 -9.30
C ASP A 148 -17.08 -1.49 -9.45
N ARG A 149 -17.28 -2.30 -10.50
CA ARG A 149 -18.54 -2.95 -10.84
C ARG A 149 -19.01 -3.95 -9.79
N GLU A 150 -18.07 -4.62 -9.10
CA GLU A 150 -18.39 -5.60 -8.06
C GLU A 150 -18.72 -4.95 -6.72
N ASN A 151 -18.51 -3.64 -6.53
CA ASN A 151 -18.61 -3.00 -5.21
C ASN A 151 -19.98 -3.16 -4.55
N GLU A 152 -21.08 -3.02 -5.32
CA GLU A 152 -22.44 -3.19 -4.78
C GLU A 152 -22.69 -4.65 -4.34
N GLU A 153 -22.25 -5.61 -5.14
CA GLU A 153 -22.37 -7.03 -4.81
C GLU A 153 -21.51 -7.39 -3.59
N VAL A 154 -20.28 -6.86 -3.51
CA VAL A 154 -19.41 -7.02 -2.33
C VAL A 154 -20.12 -6.52 -1.08
N MET A 155 -20.76 -5.33 -1.11
CA MET A 155 -21.50 -4.79 0.02
C MET A 155 -22.69 -5.68 0.40
N ARG A 156 -23.42 -6.20 -0.59
CA ARG A 156 -24.53 -7.13 -0.37
C ARG A 156 -24.06 -8.45 0.26
N LEU A 157 -22.92 -8.96 -0.16
CA LEU A 157 -22.33 -10.16 0.41
C LEU A 157 -21.83 -9.95 1.83
N ILE A 158 -21.25 -8.78 2.14
CA ILE A 158 -20.86 -8.41 3.51
C ILE A 158 -22.08 -8.39 4.43
N GLU A 159 -23.21 -7.83 3.98
CA GLU A 159 -24.45 -7.73 4.77
C GLU A 159 -25.00 -9.09 5.20
N LYS A 160 -24.77 -10.16 4.42
CA LYS A 160 -25.15 -11.53 4.83
C LYS A 160 -24.42 -12.03 6.07
N TYR A 161 -23.19 -11.53 6.32
CA TYR A 161 -22.36 -11.94 7.47
C TYR A 161 -22.43 -10.95 8.63
N VAL A 162 -22.59 -9.67 8.32
CA VAL A 162 -22.70 -8.57 9.31
C VAL A 162 -23.89 -7.72 8.89
N PRO A 163 -25.09 -7.98 9.45
CA PRO A 163 -26.30 -7.23 9.12
C PRO A 163 -26.18 -5.74 9.43
N LYS A 164 -26.83 -4.90 8.61
CA LYS A 164 -27.00 -3.47 8.89
C LYS A 164 -27.89 -3.25 10.14
N PRO A 165 -27.82 -2.05 10.78
CA PRO A 165 -27.16 -0.84 10.32
C PRO A 165 -25.64 -0.83 10.61
N TRP A 166 -24.83 -0.37 9.65
CA TRP A 166 -23.41 -0.12 9.86
C TRP A 166 -23.17 1.33 10.28
N LYS A 167 -22.15 1.55 11.11
CA LYS A 167 -21.83 2.92 11.55
C LYS A 167 -21.01 3.63 10.48
N GLU A 168 -21.53 4.74 9.94
CA GLU A 168 -20.84 5.56 8.95
C GLU A 168 -19.53 6.17 9.48
N ARG A 169 -18.57 6.31 8.60
CA ARG A 169 -17.27 6.95 8.78
C ARG A 169 -16.93 7.77 7.54
N PRO A 170 -16.03 8.78 7.65
CA PRO A 170 -15.64 9.61 6.49
C PRO A 170 -15.05 8.82 5.31
N ASP A 171 -14.48 7.64 5.58
CA ASP A 171 -13.79 6.78 4.65
C ASP A 171 -14.54 5.44 4.38
N GLY A 172 -15.78 5.31 4.85
CA GLY A 172 -16.56 4.08 4.68
C GLY A 172 -17.45 3.73 5.85
N PHE A 173 -17.32 2.51 6.39
CA PHE A 173 -18.18 2.00 7.45
C PHE A 173 -17.39 1.24 8.52
N ARG A 174 -17.83 1.34 9.77
CA ARG A 174 -17.55 0.33 10.80
C ARG A 174 -18.69 -0.70 10.75
N LEU A 175 -18.36 -1.92 10.38
CA LEU A 175 -19.32 -3.00 10.21
C LEU A 175 -19.72 -3.60 11.56
N CYS A 176 -18.72 -3.91 12.39
CA CYS A 176 -18.86 -4.32 13.80
C CYS A 176 -17.55 -3.98 14.54
N ASP A 177 -17.36 -4.52 15.75
CA ASP A 177 -16.15 -4.30 16.52
C ASP A 177 -14.93 -4.85 15.77
N ASN A 178 -13.90 -4.00 15.64
CA ASN A 178 -12.65 -4.28 14.94
C ASN A 178 -12.77 -4.63 13.45
N LEU A 179 -13.95 -4.51 12.83
CA LEU A 179 -14.14 -4.79 11.40
C LEU A 179 -14.66 -3.54 10.67
N TYR A 180 -13.93 -3.13 9.63
CA TYR A 180 -14.16 -1.90 8.89
C TYR A 180 -14.20 -2.18 7.39
N LEU A 181 -15.00 -1.39 6.65
CA LEU A 181 -14.97 -1.29 5.19
C LEU A 181 -14.51 0.11 4.82
N GLU A 182 -13.44 0.21 4.04
CA GLU A 182 -12.86 1.49 3.61
C GLU A 182 -12.94 1.63 2.09
N PHE A 183 -13.32 2.82 1.64
CA PHE A 183 -13.34 3.23 0.23
C PHE A 183 -12.26 4.26 -0.02
N ASP A 184 -11.61 4.16 -1.18
CA ASP A 184 -10.72 5.19 -1.68
C ASP A 184 -10.74 5.21 -3.22
N ARG A 185 -10.23 6.29 -3.79
CA ARG A 185 -10.08 6.43 -5.24
C ARG A 185 -8.90 5.60 -5.72
N LYS A 186 -9.02 5.13 -6.96
CA LYS A 186 -7.85 4.64 -7.70
C LYS A 186 -6.80 5.74 -7.74
N PHE A 187 -5.55 5.40 -7.46
CA PHE A 187 -4.41 6.30 -7.61
C PHE A 187 -3.46 5.76 -8.69
N GLU A 188 -2.69 6.65 -9.29
CA GLU A 188 -1.65 6.27 -10.23
C GLU A 188 -0.31 6.11 -9.53
N TRP A 189 0.41 5.05 -9.89
CA TRP A 189 1.72 4.79 -9.33
C TRP A 189 2.75 5.75 -9.93
N PRO A 190 3.69 6.29 -9.13
CA PRO A 190 4.78 7.08 -9.67
C PRO A 190 5.65 6.23 -10.60
N GLY A 191 6.21 6.86 -11.64
CA GLY A 191 7.06 6.15 -12.61
C GLY A 191 6.32 5.53 -13.81
N GLY A 192 4.98 5.61 -13.87
CA GLY A 192 4.21 5.34 -15.11
C GLY A 192 4.21 3.91 -15.60
N GLY A 193 4.21 2.90 -14.73
CA GLY A 193 4.20 1.47 -15.09
C GLY A 193 2.85 0.91 -15.57
N GLY A 194 1.79 1.69 -15.59
CA GLY A 194 0.48 1.27 -16.11
C GLY A 194 0.34 1.67 -17.58
N LYS A 195 0.46 0.75 -18.53
CA LYS A 195 -0.06 0.99 -19.88
C LYS A 195 -1.55 1.28 -19.74
N ALA A 196 -1.95 2.53 -19.98
CA ALA A 196 -3.33 2.85 -20.26
C ALA A 196 -3.75 1.94 -21.44
N ALA A 197 -4.78 1.11 -21.21
CA ALA A 197 -5.47 0.49 -22.33
C ALA A 197 -6.05 1.65 -23.15
N SER A 198 -5.45 1.95 -24.29
CA SER A 198 -6.01 2.83 -25.28
C SER A 198 -7.27 2.14 -25.78
N ASP A 199 -8.43 2.65 -25.39
CA ASP A 199 -9.66 2.44 -26.16
C ASP A 199 -9.39 2.99 -27.58
N GLU A 200 -9.13 2.09 -28.52
CA GLU A 200 -9.22 2.40 -29.93
C GLU A 200 -10.70 2.64 -30.26
N SER A 201 -11.10 3.90 -30.29
CA SER A 201 -12.28 4.34 -31.01
C SER A 201 -11.82 5.23 -32.16
N ASP A 202 -12.01 4.69 -33.38
CA ASP A 202 -11.91 5.40 -34.65
C ASP A 202 -12.56 6.79 -34.62
N GLY A 203 -11.84 7.79 -35.13
CA GLY A 203 -12.44 9.10 -35.36
C GLY A 203 -11.49 10.12 -35.97
N LYS A 204 -11.34 10.07 -37.29
CA LYS A 204 -11.06 11.16 -38.28
C LYS A 204 -10.30 12.39 -37.79
N GLN A 205 -9.12 12.54 -38.40
CA GLN A 205 -8.37 13.81 -38.53
C GLN A 205 -9.23 14.89 -39.19
N GLU A 206 -9.33 16.05 -38.54
CA GLU A 206 -9.54 17.33 -39.19
C GLU A 206 -8.37 18.26 -38.80
N GLU A 207 -7.58 18.62 -39.81
CA GLU A 207 -6.59 19.67 -39.71
C GLU A 207 -7.31 21.03 -39.55
N SER A 208 -6.90 21.82 -38.58
CA SER A 208 -7.13 23.26 -38.58
C SER A 208 -5.97 23.99 -37.93
N ASP A 209 -5.41 24.90 -38.78
CA ASP A 209 -4.32 25.79 -38.49
C ASP A 209 -4.47 26.72 -37.28
N GLY A 210 -3.38 26.92 -36.59
CA GLY A 210 -2.88 28.19 -36.11
C GLY A 210 -3.57 28.90 -34.97
N LYS A 211 -2.94 28.89 -33.80
CA LYS A 211 -2.51 30.10 -33.07
C LYS A 211 -1.72 29.73 -31.81
N LEU A 212 -0.50 30.27 -31.73
CA LEU A 212 0.29 30.31 -30.49
C LEU A 212 -0.53 31.02 -29.40
N GLY A 213 -1.08 30.24 -28.45
CA GLY A 213 -1.66 30.75 -27.23
C GLY A 213 -0.70 30.43 -26.08
N ALA A 214 -0.28 31.45 -25.34
CA ALA A 214 0.58 31.35 -24.17
C ALA A 214 0.06 30.27 -23.19
N SER A 215 0.92 29.33 -22.81
CA SER A 215 0.65 28.35 -21.76
C SER A 215 0.20 29.04 -20.48
N PRO A 216 -0.89 28.61 -19.83
CA PRO A 216 -1.26 29.15 -18.52
C PRO A 216 -0.13 28.86 -17.53
N SER A 217 0.29 29.86 -16.77
CA SER A 217 1.28 29.78 -15.72
C SER A 217 0.96 28.60 -14.82
N LYS A 218 1.84 27.57 -14.77
CA LYS A 218 1.76 26.45 -13.83
C LYS A 218 1.73 27.05 -12.42
N SER A 219 0.57 27.09 -11.79
CA SER A 219 0.46 27.39 -10.36
C SER A 219 1.41 26.45 -9.64
N LYS A 220 2.31 26.98 -8.78
CA LYS A 220 3.23 26.17 -7.98
C LYS A 220 2.40 25.11 -7.23
N GLN A 221 2.49 23.85 -7.66
CA GLN A 221 1.96 22.73 -6.94
C GLN A 221 2.80 22.56 -5.68
N GLU A 222 2.16 22.64 -4.51
CA GLU A 222 2.84 22.38 -3.25
C GLU A 222 2.91 20.87 -3.03
N TYR A 223 4.11 20.34 -2.87
CA TYR A 223 4.35 18.95 -2.51
C TYR A 223 4.25 18.77 -1.00
N PHE A 224 3.54 17.74 -0.56
CA PHE A 224 3.50 17.33 0.83
C PHE A 224 3.76 15.82 0.94
N CYS A 225 4.98 15.45 1.19
CA CYS A 225 5.38 14.06 1.33
C CYS A 225 5.83 13.73 2.75
N LYS A 226 5.50 12.52 3.21
CA LYS A 226 5.88 11.99 4.53
C LYS A 226 7.02 10.96 4.44
N ALA A 227 7.55 10.71 3.24
CA ALA A 227 8.67 9.79 3.03
C ALA A 227 9.88 10.21 3.88
N LEU A 228 10.61 9.26 4.41
CA LEU A 228 11.74 9.40 5.35
C LEU A 228 11.42 10.11 6.67
N ILE A 229 10.29 10.85 6.76
CA ILE A 229 9.88 11.57 7.98
C ILE A 229 8.95 10.69 8.83
N LYS A 230 7.98 10.03 8.18
CA LYS A 230 6.95 9.22 8.82
C LYS A 230 6.90 7.78 8.32
N GLN A 231 7.53 7.50 7.19
CA GLN A 231 7.55 6.18 6.58
C GLN A 231 8.83 5.93 5.80
N ILE A 232 9.21 4.65 5.74
CA ILE A 232 10.31 4.11 4.93
C ILE A 232 9.88 2.80 4.31
N GLY A 233 10.53 2.38 3.22
CA GLY A 233 10.40 1.06 2.62
C GLY A 233 11.72 0.31 2.64
N VAL A 234 11.66 -1.01 2.79
CA VAL A 234 12.80 -1.92 2.68
C VAL A 234 12.42 -3.01 1.70
N LEU A 235 13.13 -3.09 0.60
CA LEU A 235 12.94 -4.11 -0.42
C LEU A 235 13.47 -5.47 0.07
N SER A 236 13.05 -6.55 -0.56
CA SER A 236 13.44 -7.90 -0.15
C SER A 236 14.94 -8.19 -0.24
N ASP A 237 15.72 -7.36 -0.93
CA ASP A 237 17.19 -7.42 -0.98
C ASP A 237 17.89 -6.53 0.07
N GLY A 238 17.11 -5.97 1.03
CA GLY A 238 17.62 -5.11 2.09
C GLY A 238 17.78 -3.64 1.69
N SER A 239 17.51 -3.28 0.43
CA SER A 239 17.62 -1.89 -0.05
C SER A 239 16.58 -0.99 0.63
N LEU A 240 17.05 0.12 1.22
CA LEU A 240 16.20 1.15 1.82
C LEU A 240 15.72 2.12 0.74
N VAL A 241 14.40 2.30 0.66
CA VAL A 241 13.71 3.24 -0.25
C VAL A 241 12.88 4.25 0.55
N PRO A 242 12.57 5.43 -0.01
CA PRO A 242 11.91 6.51 0.72
C PRO A 242 10.52 6.16 1.25
N CYS A 243 9.76 5.35 0.53
CA CYS A 243 8.38 4.97 0.88
C CYS A 243 7.94 3.71 0.13
N CYS A 244 6.71 3.24 0.45
CA CYS A 244 6.13 2.05 -0.17
C CYS A 244 5.73 2.21 -1.65
N LEU A 245 5.79 3.40 -2.23
CA LEU A 245 5.49 3.63 -3.65
C LEU A 245 6.71 3.49 -4.55
N ASP A 246 7.91 3.41 -3.98
CA ASP A 246 9.14 3.11 -4.72
C ASP A 246 9.26 1.57 -4.86
N HIS A 247 8.44 1.04 -5.75
CA HIS A 247 8.22 -0.39 -5.92
C HIS A 247 9.36 -1.10 -6.68
N ASP A 248 10.13 -0.38 -7.46
CA ASP A 248 11.23 -0.93 -8.27
C ASP A 248 12.61 -0.57 -7.73
N GLY A 249 12.67 0.32 -6.72
CA GLY A 249 13.93 0.77 -6.11
C GLY A 249 14.62 1.84 -6.93
N ASP A 250 13.86 2.77 -7.52
CA ASP A 250 14.40 3.89 -8.28
C ASP A 250 15.21 4.86 -7.41
N VAL A 251 14.88 4.93 -6.11
CA VAL A 251 15.53 5.81 -5.14
C VAL A 251 16.14 5.00 -3.99
N ILE A 252 17.09 4.13 -4.30
CA ILE A 252 17.83 3.39 -3.26
C ILE A 252 18.73 4.37 -2.50
N LEU A 253 18.61 4.38 -1.17
CA LEU A 253 19.35 5.25 -0.26
C LEU A 253 20.53 4.54 0.43
N GLY A 254 20.48 3.23 0.50
CA GLY A 254 21.48 2.36 1.12
C GLY A 254 20.90 0.96 1.31
N ASN A 255 21.62 0.09 2.03
CA ASN A 255 21.16 -1.29 2.25
C ASN A 255 21.29 -1.69 3.72
N LEU A 256 20.19 -2.07 4.34
CA LEU A 256 20.11 -2.40 5.77
C LEU A 256 20.77 -3.74 6.13
N PHE A 257 21.12 -4.60 5.18
CA PHE A 257 21.96 -5.76 5.46
C PHE A 257 23.39 -5.37 5.81
N HIS A 258 23.85 -4.20 5.33
CA HIS A 258 25.25 -3.79 5.45
C HIS A 258 25.43 -2.51 6.27
N GLN A 259 24.40 -1.68 6.40
CA GLN A 259 24.45 -0.37 7.03
C GLN A 259 23.40 -0.26 8.15
N SER A 260 23.61 0.60 9.12
CA SER A 260 22.58 1.00 10.08
C SER A 260 21.58 1.98 9.44
N LEU A 261 20.36 2.04 9.99
CA LEU A 261 19.37 3.01 9.55
C LEU A 261 19.87 4.45 9.71
N GLU A 262 20.60 4.73 10.78
CA GLU A 262 21.18 6.05 11.05
C GLU A 262 22.18 6.49 9.99
N GLU A 263 23.10 5.59 9.62
CA GLU A 263 24.09 5.86 8.56
C GLU A 263 23.39 6.19 7.24
N ILE A 264 22.36 5.40 6.85
CA ILE A 264 21.63 5.65 5.61
C ILE A 264 20.88 6.98 5.67
N LEU A 265 20.17 7.26 6.76
CA LEU A 265 19.41 8.50 6.92
C LEU A 265 20.31 9.74 7.05
N ALA A 266 21.56 9.59 7.47
CA ALA A 266 22.56 10.66 7.51
C ALA A 266 23.23 10.92 6.15
N SER A 267 22.98 10.07 5.14
CA SER A 267 23.59 10.24 3.82
C SER A 267 23.13 11.56 3.16
N PRO A 268 23.99 12.19 2.34
CA PRO A 268 23.63 13.44 1.65
C PRO A 268 22.36 13.34 0.82
N ARG A 269 22.12 12.18 0.14
CA ARG A 269 20.93 11.95 -0.67
C ARG A 269 19.66 11.88 0.17
N ALA A 270 19.70 11.16 1.31
CA ALA A 270 18.55 11.06 2.22
C ALA A 270 18.22 12.42 2.84
N GLN A 271 19.24 13.18 3.26
CA GLN A 271 19.08 14.52 3.81
C GLN A 271 18.50 15.50 2.78
N ALA A 272 18.98 15.47 1.52
CA ALA A 272 18.45 16.30 0.44
C ALA A 272 16.96 16.02 0.17
N LEU A 273 16.52 14.75 0.21
CA LEU A 273 15.13 14.38 0.09
C LEU A 273 14.27 14.94 1.24
N VAL A 274 14.72 14.75 2.49
CA VAL A 274 13.99 15.25 3.66
C VAL A 274 13.86 16.77 3.63
N GLU A 275 14.92 17.46 3.27
CA GLU A 275 14.94 18.92 3.19
C GLU A 275 14.05 19.41 2.02
N GLY A 276 14.12 18.75 0.86
CA GLY A 276 13.23 19.01 -0.26
C GLY A 276 11.76 18.91 0.15
N PHE A 277 11.36 17.84 0.83
CA PHE A 277 9.99 17.65 1.28
C PHE A 277 9.54 18.67 2.34
N ARG A 278 10.43 19.13 3.21
CA ARG A 278 10.15 20.23 4.16
C ARG A 278 9.88 21.55 3.44
N HIS A 279 10.56 21.78 2.33
CA HIS A 279 10.38 22.94 1.47
C HIS A 279 9.34 22.74 0.35
N HIS A 280 8.50 21.70 0.45
CA HIS A 280 7.45 21.41 -0.53
C HIS A 280 7.99 21.17 -1.95
N ALA A 281 9.19 20.60 -2.07
CA ALA A 281 9.85 20.29 -3.32
C ALA A 281 10.25 18.81 -3.37
N ALA A 282 10.05 18.16 -4.51
CA ALA A 282 10.52 16.82 -4.80
C ALA A 282 11.84 16.88 -5.58
N THR A 283 12.90 16.28 -5.03
CA THR A 283 14.24 16.29 -5.63
C THR A 283 14.48 15.11 -6.56
N GLU A 284 13.78 13.98 -6.37
CA GLU A 284 13.94 12.79 -7.19
C GLU A 284 12.85 12.71 -8.29
N PRO A 285 13.17 12.22 -9.51
CA PRO A 285 12.20 12.09 -10.59
C PRO A 285 10.95 11.29 -10.24
N LEU A 286 11.11 10.15 -9.54
CA LEU A 286 10.00 9.36 -9.03
C LEU A 286 9.06 10.18 -8.17
N CYS A 287 9.60 10.98 -7.25
CA CYS A 287 8.82 11.82 -6.34
C CYS A 287 8.12 12.98 -7.06
N GLN A 288 8.73 13.50 -8.15
CA GLN A 288 8.14 14.57 -8.95
C GLN A 288 6.89 14.13 -9.72
N SER A 289 6.79 12.84 -10.09
CA SER A 289 5.63 12.24 -10.74
C SER A 289 4.58 11.66 -9.77
N CYS A 290 4.81 11.73 -8.45
CA CYS A 290 3.98 11.07 -7.45
C CYS A 290 2.71 11.85 -7.13
N GLU A 291 1.54 11.35 -7.55
CA GLU A 291 0.24 11.97 -7.23
C GLU A 291 -0.07 12.03 -5.72
N SER A 292 0.40 11.04 -4.95
CA SER A 292 0.20 10.99 -3.49
C SER A 292 0.90 12.14 -2.75
N ALA A 293 1.91 12.77 -3.36
CA ALA A 293 2.63 13.92 -2.82
C ALA A 293 2.10 15.26 -3.33
N LEU A 294 1.26 15.26 -4.39
CA LEU A 294 0.67 16.45 -4.97
C LEU A 294 -0.55 16.88 -4.15
N VAL A 295 -0.47 18.01 -3.46
CA VAL A 295 -1.61 18.61 -2.77
C VAL A 295 -2.32 19.57 -3.73
N ASN A 296 -3.44 19.15 -4.27
CA ASN A 296 -4.33 20.06 -4.99
C ASN A 296 -4.96 21.06 -4.00
N LYS A 297 -4.84 22.37 -4.25
CA LYS A 297 -5.42 23.45 -3.43
C LYS A 297 -6.93 23.27 -3.19
N SER A 298 -7.64 22.54 -4.04
CA SER A 298 -9.07 22.24 -3.90
C SER A 298 -9.43 21.39 -2.68
N PHE A 299 -8.48 20.68 -2.07
CA PHE A 299 -8.72 19.82 -0.92
C PHE A 299 -8.55 20.52 0.45
N ARG A 300 -7.93 21.71 0.50
CA ARG A 300 -7.80 22.48 1.78
C ARG A 300 -9.12 23.11 2.27
N GLY A 301 -10.20 23.09 1.46
CA GLY A 301 -11.49 23.73 1.79
C GLY A 301 -12.40 22.97 2.76
N LYS A 302 -12.14 21.71 3.06
CA LYS A 302 -12.94 20.94 4.05
C LYS A 302 -12.16 20.74 5.35
N LYS A 303 -11.87 21.85 6.07
CA LYS A 303 -11.56 21.76 7.50
C LYS A 303 -12.78 21.16 8.20
N ARG A 304 -12.54 20.10 8.95
CA ARG A 304 -13.46 19.52 9.92
C ARG A 304 -14.07 20.65 10.78
N LYS A 305 -15.38 20.82 10.71
CA LYS A 305 -16.17 21.41 11.79
C LYS A 305 -16.56 20.31 12.76
#